data_b90bfd7e1483af29865d562380e829c2
#
_entry.id   b90bfd7e1483af29865d562380e829c2
#
_cell.length_a   1.000
_cell.length_b   1.000
_cell.length_c   1.000
_cell.angle_alpha   90.00
_cell.angle_beta   90.00
_cell.angle_gamma   90.00
#
_symmetry.space_group_name_H-M   'P 1'
#
loop_
_entity.id
_entity.type
_entity.pdbx_description
1 polymer ?
#
loop_
_entity_poly.entity_id
_entity_poly.type
_entity_poly.pdbx_seq_one_letter_code
_entity_poly.pdbx_strand_id
1 'polypeptide(L)'
;MKNVAVMGAGNVGIYAAKAVLESEDMRLCGFIRQKEDAVEGFCNVPVASAAERLPVRPDGVIICVPSRRTEAAAKYLLSLGINTVDACDLHEELPRIRRELHEAALRGGTAAVTGAGWDPGLDSSIRALLAFALPCGVTHTQFGPGISMGHSAAVKALEGVADAVSVTIPAGGNSHRRRVYAALMPKADPKAVEHAILHDGYFEHDSTEVIFTDDLSAYKSHAHGVKIVREGYALGEGKQRLAFEMSINNPAVTAQIMTAALRAGFARRPGCYLLPEFSPAELFGKELGGVL
;
A
#
# COMPACT_ATOMS: atom_id res chain seq x y z
N MET A 1 20.02 -15.81 -2.11
CA MET A 1 18.55 -15.81 -1.99
C MET A 1 18.20 -15.24 -0.62
N LYS A 2 17.33 -14.23 -0.53
CA LYS A 2 16.92 -13.58 0.71
C LYS A 2 15.69 -14.23 1.32
N ASN A 3 15.70 -14.47 2.62
CA ASN A 3 14.54 -14.98 3.34
C ASN A 3 13.57 -13.83 3.61
N VAL A 4 12.33 -13.95 3.13
CA VAL A 4 11.30 -12.91 3.27
C VAL A 4 10.10 -13.50 4.00
N ALA A 5 9.61 -12.79 5.00
CA ALA A 5 8.34 -13.09 5.64
C ALA A 5 7.29 -12.05 5.26
N VAL A 6 6.02 -12.42 5.40
CA VAL A 6 4.87 -11.53 5.17
C VAL A 6 4.15 -11.32 6.50
N MET A 7 4.02 -10.07 6.94
CA MET A 7 3.25 -9.73 8.13
C MET A 7 1.81 -9.37 7.75
N GLY A 8 0.88 -10.26 8.10
CA GLY A 8 -0.53 -10.18 7.72
C GLY A 8 -0.85 -11.08 6.53
N ALA A 9 -2.04 -11.71 6.55
CA ALA A 9 -2.53 -12.64 5.53
C ALA A 9 -3.89 -12.19 4.94
N GLY A 10 -4.08 -10.87 4.81
CA GLY A 10 -5.20 -10.29 4.06
C GLY A 10 -4.93 -10.30 2.55
N ASN A 11 -5.78 -9.60 1.78
CA ASN A 11 -5.68 -9.59 0.30
C ASN A 11 -4.27 -9.24 -0.20
N VAL A 12 -3.67 -8.16 0.29
CA VAL A 12 -2.30 -7.76 -0.11
C VAL A 12 -1.27 -8.80 0.34
N GLY A 13 -1.39 -9.33 1.57
CA GLY A 13 -0.45 -10.32 2.11
C GLY A 13 -0.41 -11.63 1.33
N ILE A 14 -1.56 -12.11 0.87
CA ILE A 14 -1.64 -13.30 0.00
C ILE A 14 -0.94 -13.06 -1.33
N TYR A 15 -1.16 -11.91 -1.96
CA TYR A 15 -0.46 -11.57 -3.21
C TYR A 15 1.04 -11.32 -2.98
N ALA A 16 1.43 -10.73 -1.84
CA ALA A 16 2.84 -10.54 -1.49
C ALA A 16 3.57 -11.89 -1.32
N ALA A 17 2.93 -12.86 -0.66
CA ALA A 17 3.47 -14.21 -0.55
C ALA A 17 3.63 -14.89 -1.92
N LYS A 18 2.65 -14.75 -2.82
CA LYS A 18 2.75 -15.25 -4.21
C LYS A 18 3.89 -14.58 -4.96
N ALA A 19 4.01 -13.24 -4.88
CA ALA A 19 5.09 -12.50 -5.55
C ALA A 19 6.49 -12.92 -5.05
N VAL A 20 6.62 -13.21 -3.76
CA VAL A 20 7.88 -13.75 -3.20
C VAL A 20 8.16 -15.15 -3.72
N LEU A 21 7.15 -16.03 -3.83
CA LEU A 21 7.33 -17.40 -4.36
C LEU A 21 7.71 -17.39 -5.85
N GLU A 22 7.25 -16.41 -6.62
CA GLU A 22 7.61 -16.23 -8.04
C GLU A 22 8.99 -15.57 -8.24
N SER A 23 9.61 -15.06 -7.17
CA SER A 23 10.90 -14.39 -7.22
C SER A 23 12.07 -15.39 -7.23
N GLU A 24 13.03 -15.21 -8.14
CA GLU A 24 14.23 -16.07 -8.23
C GLU A 24 15.25 -15.79 -7.11
N ASP A 25 15.20 -14.59 -6.51
CA ASP A 25 16.18 -14.06 -5.55
C ASP A 25 15.68 -14.04 -4.10
N MET A 26 14.41 -14.37 -3.86
CA MET A 26 13.78 -14.38 -2.54
C MET A 26 13.14 -15.76 -2.25
N ARG A 27 12.99 -16.06 -0.97
CA ARG A 27 12.31 -17.26 -0.48
C ARG A 27 11.31 -16.88 0.62
N LEU A 28 10.06 -17.27 0.48
CA LEU A 28 9.06 -17.10 1.52
C LEU A 28 9.40 -18.02 2.72
N CYS A 29 9.73 -17.43 3.87
CA CYS A 29 10.12 -18.14 5.07
C CYS A 29 9.01 -18.22 6.13
N GLY A 30 7.93 -17.46 5.99
CA GLY A 30 6.79 -17.55 6.89
C GLY A 30 5.83 -16.36 6.82
N PHE A 31 4.71 -16.54 7.52
CA PHE A 31 3.77 -15.45 7.83
C PHE A 31 3.90 -15.05 9.29
N ILE A 32 3.73 -13.75 9.55
CA ILE A 32 3.67 -13.19 10.90
C ILE A 32 2.24 -12.68 11.13
N ARG A 33 1.51 -13.35 12.03
CA ARG A 33 0.12 -12.99 12.38
C ARG A 33 -0.27 -13.54 13.76
N GLN A 34 -1.22 -12.87 14.44
CA GLN A 34 -1.64 -13.26 15.79
C GLN A 34 -2.28 -14.66 15.84
N LYS A 35 -3.10 -14.99 14.85
CA LYS A 35 -3.62 -16.35 14.68
C LYS A 35 -2.57 -17.21 13.99
N GLU A 36 -2.02 -18.21 14.67
CA GLU A 36 -0.97 -19.09 14.14
C GLU A 36 -1.51 -20.29 13.35
N ASP A 37 -2.78 -20.24 12.92
CA ASP A 37 -3.36 -21.22 12.00
C ASP A 37 -2.78 -21.09 10.58
N ALA A 38 -2.82 -22.19 9.83
CA ALA A 38 -2.34 -22.20 8.45
C ALA A 38 -3.05 -21.17 7.59
N VAL A 39 -2.30 -20.54 6.70
CA VAL A 39 -2.85 -19.60 5.71
C VAL A 39 -3.35 -20.42 4.51
N GLU A 40 -4.58 -20.16 4.09
CA GLU A 40 -5.17 -20.84 2.93
C GLU A 40 -4.32 -20.66 1.67
N GLY A 41 -4.07 -21.76 0.97
CA GLY A 41 -3.17 -21.80 -0.18
C GLY A 41 -1.67 -21.84 0.15
N PHE A 42 -1.29 -21.82 1.46
CA PHE A 42 0.10 -21.82 1.94
C PHE A 42 0.31 -22.79 3.10
N CYS A 43 -0.31 -23.96 3.06
CA CYS A 43 -0.34 -24.92 4.18
C CYS A 43 1.04 -25.36 4.69
N ASN A 44 2.08 -25.32 3.83
CA ASN A 44 3.45 -25.70 4.17
C ASN A 44 4.34 -24.51 4.58
N VAL A 45 3.78 -23.29 4.63
CA VAL A 45 4.52 -22.09 5.02
C VAL A 45 4.34 -21.86 6.52
N PRO A 46 5.43 -21.74 7.30
CA PRO A 46 5.36 -21.48 8.73
C PRO A 46 4.54 -20.23 9.06
N VAL A 47 3.79 -20.28 10.14
CA VAL A 47 3.04 -19.14 10.69
C VAL A 47 3.48 -18.93 12.14
N ALA A 48 3.76 -17.71 12.52
CA ALA A 48 4.14 -17.35 13.90
C ALA A 48 3.55 -16.00 14.30
N SER A 49 3.38 -15.77 15.59
CA SER A 49 2.87 -14.49 16.12
C SER A 49 3.94 -13.38 16.18
N ALA A 50 5.23 -13.76 16.03
CA ALA A 50 6.37 -12.85 16.07
C ALA A 50 7.47 -13.31 15.11
N ALA A 51 8.29 -12.38 14.60
CA ALA A 51 9.36 -12.69 13.65
C ALA A 51 10.41 -13.64 14.20
N GLU A 52 10.72 -13.52 15.51
CA GLU A 52 11.71 -14.35 16.23
C GLU A 52 11.26 -15.79 16.44
N ARG A 53 9.95 -16.05 16.28
CA ARG A 53 9.37 -17.40 16.42
C ARG A 53 9.31 -18.17 15.12
N LEU A 54 9.64 -17.53 14.00
CA LEU A 54 9.76 -18.22 12.71
C LEU A 54 10.95 -19.17 12.72
N PRO A 55 10.83 -20.38 12.12
CA PRO A 55 11.94 -21.36 12.04
C PRO A 55 13.18 -20.82 11.31
N VAL A 56 12.97 -19.88 10.40
CA VAL A 56 14.02 -19.20 9.64
C VAL A 56 13.88 -17.70 9.86
N ARG A 57 14.95 -17.09 10.35
CA ARG A 57 14.99 -15.62 10.53
C ARG A 57 14.85 -14.92 9.18
N PRO A 58 13.89 -13.99 9.01
CA PRO A 58 13.78 -13.23 7.78
C PRO A 58 14.90 -12.19 7.64
N ASP A 59 15.41 -12.00 6.42
CA ASP A 59 16.25 -10.87 6.03
C ASP A 59 15.40 -9.60 5.84
N GLY A 60 14.13 -9.78 5.46
CA GLY A 60 13.17 -8.71 5.26
C GLY A 60 11.73 -9.14 5.46
N VAL A 61 10.87 -8.19 5.76
CA VAL A 61 9.43 -8.41 5.97
C VAL A 61 8.61 -7.45 5.11
N ILE A 62 7.64 -8.00 4.38
CA ILE A 62 6.59 -7.25 3.69
C ILE A 62 5.44 -7.07 4.68
N ILE A 63 5.19 -5.82 5.08
CA ILE A 63 4.18 -5.48 6.08
C ILE A 63 2.84 -5.22 5.40
N CYS A 64 1.89 -6.12 5.58
CA CYS A 64 0.55 -6.11 5.00
C CYS A 64 -0.53 -5.99 6.09
N VAL A 65 -0.33 -5.08 7.04
CA VAL A 65 -1.30 -4.74 8.07
C VAL A 65 -1.99 -3.41 7.75
N PRO A 66 -3.13 -3.06 8.38
CA PRO A 66 -3.76 -1.74 8.21
C PRO A 66 -2.78 -0.59 8.48
N SER A 67 -2.84 0.48 7.71
CA SER A 67 -1.84 1.58 7.71
C SER A 67 -1.60 2.19 9.10
N ARG A 68 -2.63 2.32 9.92
CA ARG A 68 -2.52 2.80 11.31
C ARG A 68 -1.64 1.91 12.22
N ARG A 69 -1.35 0.67 11.81
CA ARG A 69 -0.50 -0.28 12.54
C ARG A 69 0.89 -0.45 11.94
N THR A 70 1.11 0.09 10.76
CA THR A 70 2.32 -0.13 9.96
C THR A 70 3.55 0.44 10.64
N GLU A 71 3.48 1.66 11.15
CA GLU A 71 4.61 2.32 11.82
C GLU A 71 5.14 1.51 13.02
N ALA A 72 4.25 1.06 13.89
CA ALA A 72 4.63 0.26 15.05
C ALA A 72 5.23 -1.10 14.65
N ALA A 73 4.63 -1.75 13.64
CA ALA A 73 5.12 -3.00 13.09
C ALA A 73 6.52 -2.86 12.47
N ALA A 74 6.74 -1.80 11.68
CA ALA A 74 8.03 -1.52 11.07
C ALA A 74 9.10 -1.22 12.13
N LYS A 75 8.82 -0.37 13.12
CA LYS A 75 9.76 -0.05 14.22
C LYS A 75 10.18 -1.30 14.99
N TYR A 76 9.23 -2.20 15.28
CA TYR A 76 9.53 -3.48 15.91
C TYR A 76 10.50 -4.32 15.08
N LEU A 77 10.22 -4.53 13.79
CA LEU A 77 11.06 -5.35 12.91
C LEU A 77 12.45 -4.74 12.69
N LEU A 78 12.53 -3.42 12.52
CA LEU A 78 13.79 -2.69 12.40
C LEU A 78 14.65 -2.82 13.67
N SER A 79 14.04 -2.83 14.86
CA SER A 79 14.75 -3.07 16.13
C SER A 79 15.37 -4.47 16.22
N LEU A 80 14.82 -5.43 15.48
CA LEU A 80 15.37 -6.78 15.35
C LEU A 80 16.45 -6.90 14.27
N GLY A 81 16.80 -5.80 13.58
CA GLY A 81 17.74 -5.83 12.46
C GLY A 81 17.16 -6.48 11.20
N ILE A 82 15.88 -6.32 10.94
CA ILE A 82 15.16 -6.87 9.78
C ILE A 82 14.72 -5.72 8.87
N ASN A 83 15.02 -5.82 7.57
CA ASN A 83 14.58 -4.83 6.60
C ASN A 83 13.05 -4.87 6.42
N THR A 84 12.43 -3.74 6.12
CA THR A 84 10.97 -3.65 5.99
C THR A 84 10.53 -2.95 4.73
N VAL A 85 9.36 -3.33 4.23
CA VAL A 85 8.59 -2.58 3.24
C VAL A 85 7.14 -2.56 3.64
N ASP A 86 6.47 -1.43 3.40
CA ASP A 86 5.04 -1.26 3.62
C ASP A 86 4.38 -0.38 2.56
N ALA A 87 3.06 -0.46 2.47
CA ALA A 87 2.22 0.38 1.61
C ALA A 87 1.32 1.31 2.44
N CYS A 88 1.89 1.98 3.44
CA CYS A 88 1.18 2.95 4.28
C CYS A 88 0.55 4.06 3.41
N ASP A 89 -0.77 4.25 3.53
CA ASP A 89 -1.56 5.23 2.77
C ASP A 89 -2.02 6.44 3.61
N LEU A 90 -1.41 6.65 4.77
CA LEU A 90 -1.63 7.84 5.60
C LEU A 90 -0.84 9.03 5.02
N HIS A 91 -1.32 9.57 3.91
CA HIS A 91 -0.60 10.58 3.10
C HIS A 91 -0.09 11.76 3.91
N GLU A 92 -0.90 12.34 4.78
CA GLU A 92 -0.53 13.50 5.59
C GLU A 92 0.52 13.17 6.66
N GLU A 93 0.47 11.96 7.22
CA GLU A 93 1.42 11.52 8.23
C GLU A 93 2.72 10.93 7.64
N LEU A 94 2.72 10.56 6.37
CA LEU A 94 3.84 9.86 5.74
C LEU A 94 5.21 10.57 5.92
N PRO A 95 5.32 11.91 5.85
CA PRO A 95 6.58 12.61 6.11
C PRO A 95 7.08 12.43 7.55
N ARG A 96 6.18 12.39 8.54
CA ARG A 96 6.50 12.13 9.95
C ARG A 96 6.92 10.67 10.12
N ILE A 97 6.10 9.72 9.63
CA ILE A 97 6.35 8.28 9.69
C ILE A 97 7.72 7.96 9.08
N ARG A 98 8.02 8.52 7.91
CA ARG A 98 9.33 8.34 7.26
C ARG A 98 10.49 8.75 8.18
N ARG A 99 10.42 9.90 8.85
CA ARG A 99 11.49 10.36 9.78
C ARG A 99 11.68 9.37 10.92
N GLU A 100 10.58 8.95 11.54
CA GLU A 100 10.59 8.01 12.65
C GLU A 100 11.16 6.64 12.26
N LEU A 101 10.79 6.14 11.08
CA LEU A 101 11.31 4.88 10.53
C LEU A 101 12.79 5.03 10.11
N HIS A 102 13.20 6.21 9.64
CA HIS A 102 14.60 6.48 9.30
C HIS A 102 15.50 6.34 10.53
N GLU A 103 15.13 6.93 11.64
CA GLU A 103 15.88 6.81 12.89
C GLU A 103 15.88 5.36 13.42
N ALA A 104 14.75 4.66 13.34
CA ALA A 104 14.67 3.26 13.74
C ALA A 104 15.57 2.36 12.85
N ALA A 105 15.57 2.59 11.55
CA ALA A 105 16.37 1.86 10.58
C ALA A 105 17.89 2.12 10.79
N LEU A 106 18.28 3.36 11.11
CA LEU A 106 19.68 3.69 11.46
C LEU A 106 20.12 2.91 12.71
N ARG A 107 19.31 2.89 13.76
CA ARG A 107 19.63 2.14 14.99
C ARG A 107 19.70 0.62 14.76
N GLY A 108 18.82 0.08 13.90
CA GLY A 108 18.78 -1.35 13.55
C GLY A 108 19.82 -1.78 12.52
N GLY A 109 20.54 -0.84 11.88
CA GLY A 109 21.46 -1.14 10.79
C GLY A 109 20.78 -1.68 9.53
N THR A 110 19.53 -1.28 9.27
CA THR A 110 18.63 -1.83 8.25
C THR A 110 18.03 -0.75 7.36
N ALA A 111 17.38 -1.17 6.26
CA ALA A 111 16.60 -0.30 5.40
C ALA A 111 15.09 -0.53 5.58
N ALA A 112 14.33 0.55 5.59
CA ALA A 112 12.89 0.57 5.49
C ALA A 112 12.47 1.22 4.17
N VAL A 113 11.41 0.71 3.54
CA VAL A 113 10.74 1.40 2.44
C VAL A 113 9.27 1.58 2.84
N THR A 114 8.82 2.82 2.95
CA THR A 114 7.44 3.11 3.40
C THR A 114 6.64 3.77 2.29
N GLY A 115 5.31 3.62 2.31
CA GLY A 115 4.45 4.13 1.25
C GLY A 115 4.79 3.55 -0.12
N ALA A 116 5.17 2.28 -0.18
CA ALA A 116 5.58 1.58 -1.39
C ALA A 116 4.45 0.76 -2.00
N GLY A 117 3.25 1.34 -2.05
CA GLY A 117 2.10 0.78 -2.75
C GLY A 117 1.96 1.28 -4.18
N TRP A 118 0.74 1.17 -4.72
CA TRP A 118 0.44 1.84 -5.97
C TRP A 118 0.12 3.33 -5.73
N ASP A 119 -0.49 3.67 -4.57
CA ASP A 119 -0.81 5.03 -4.10
C ASP A 119 -0.84 5.06 -2.54
N PRO A 120 0.15 5.72 -1.90
CA PRO A 120 1.35 6.31 -2.50
C PRO A 120 2.36 5.23 -2.96
N GLY A 121 3.20 5.61 -3.92
CA GLY A 121 4.30 4.77 -4.40
C GLY A 121 4.48 4.85 -5.91
N LEU A 122 3.83 3.96 -6.69
CA LEU A 122 3.96 3.97 -8.15
C LEU A 122 3.44 5.28 -8.75
N ASP A 123 2.25 5.73 -8.34
CA ASP A 123 1.68 7.00 -8.79
C ASP A 123 2.59 8.19 -8.45
N SER A 124 3.19 8.18 -7.27
CA SER A 124 4.14 9.20 -6.82
C SER A 124 5.39 9.23 -7.69
N SER A 125 5.91 8.06 -8.09
CA SER A 125 7.02 7.93 -9.03
C SER A 125 6.65 8.48 -10.41
N ILE A 126 5.45 8.16 -10.92
CA ILE A 126 4.95 8.70 -12.18
C ILE A 126 4.80 10.23 -12.11
N ARG A 127 4.23 10.78 -11.03
CA ARG A 127 4.12 12.23 -10.84
C ARG A 127 5.49 12.91 -10.86
N ALA A 128 6.49 12.33 -10.21
CA ALA A 128 7.86 12.84 -10.21
C ALA A 128 8.46 12.83 -11.63
N LEU A 129 8.27 11.73 -12.38
CA LEU A 129 8.72 11.63 -13.78
C LEU A 129 8.06 12.69 -14.67
N LEU A 130 6.75 12.88 -14.56
CA LEU A 130 6.04 13.91 -15.32
C LEU A 130 6.48 15.33 -14.92
N ALA A 131 6.74 15.54 -13.62
CA ALA A 131 7.14 16.84 -13.10
C ALA A 131 8.54 17.25 -13.56
N PHE A 132 9.50 16.33 -13.61
CA PHE A 132 10.83 16.68 -14.10
C PHE A 132 10.85 16.90 -15.63
N ALA A 133 10.01 16.19 -16.38
CA ALA A 133 9.90 16.36 -17.83
C ALA A 133 9.22 17.70 -18.23
N LEU A 134 8.22 18.13 -17.46
CA LEU A 134 7.55 19.44 -17.63
C LEU A 134 7.63 20.23 -16.32
N PRO A 135 8.77 20.85 -15.98
CA PRO A 135 8.97 21.48 -14.68
C PRO A 135 7.99 22.63 -14.40
N CYS A 136 7.67 23.42 -15.42
CA CYS A 136 6.70 24.52 -15.33
C CYS A 136 5.30 24.03 -15.71
N GLY A 137 4.58 23.42 -14.77
CA GLY A 137 3.25 22.87 -15.08
C GLY A 137 2.43 22.47 -13.88
N VAL A 138 1.20 22.06 -14.15
CA VAL A 138 0.23 21.58 -13.14
C VAL A 138 -0.08 20.11 -13.39
N THR A 139 -0.10 19.32 -12.33
CA THR A 139 -0.51 17.91 -12.38
C THR A 139 -1.93 17.76 -11.85
N HIS A 140 -2.79 17.17 -12.65
CA HIS A 140 -4.14 16.79 -12.30
C HIS A 140 -4.21 15.30 -12.10
N THR A 141 -4.85 14.86 -11.01
CA THR A 141 -5.02 13.44 -10.70
C THR A 141 -6.48 13.14 -10.46
N GLN A 142 -6.98 12.11 -11.14
CA GLN A 142 -8.34 11.63 -10.99
C GLN A 142 -8.29 10.17 -10.57
N PHE A 143 -8.69 9.90 -9.34
CA PHE A 143 -8.77 8.55 -8.78
C PHE A 143 -10.11 7.89 -9.09
N GLY A 144 -10.08 6.58 -9.27
CA GLY A 144 -11.24 5.75 -9.50
C GLY A 144 -11.62 5.58 -10.98
N PRO A 145 -12.73 4.87 -11.25
CA PRO A 145 -13.54 4.20 -10.24
C PRO A 145 -12.82 2.97 -9.62
N GLY A 146 -13.14 2.66 -8.37
CA GLY A 146 -12.64 1.43 -7.77
C GLY A 146 -12.63 1.40 -6.23
N ILE A 147 -12.33 0.24 -5.68
CA ILE A 147 -12.29 0.03 -4.23
C ILE A 147 -11.03 0.60 -3.62
N SER A 148 -11.19 1.44 -2.60
CA SER A 148 -10.12 1.88 -1.72
C SER A 148 -9.95 0.89 -0.56
N MET A 149 -8.80 0.22 -0.51
CA MET A 149 -8.51 -0.81 0.49
C MET A 149 -8.32 -0.22 1.89
N GLY A 150 -7.61 0.92 2.00
CA GLY A 150 -7.37 1.61 3.27
C GLY A 150 -8.68 2.10 3.89
N HIS A 151 -9.49 2.81 3.12
CA HIS A 151 -10.80 3.29 3.55
C HIS A 151 -11.74 2.14 3.94
N SER A 152 -11.76 1.05 3.17
CA SER A 152 -12.55 -0.14 3.51
C SER A 152 -12.09 -0.77 4.82
N ALA A 153 -10.78 -0.83 5.06
CA ALA A 153 -10.23 -1.36 6.30
C ALA A 153 -10.52 -0.45 7.50
N ALA A 154 -10.51 0.87 7.31
CA ALA A 154 -10.87 1.83 8.35
C ALA A 154 -12.32 1.65 8.79
N VAL A 155 -13.27 1.54 7.84
CA VAL A 155 -14.69 1.32 8.16
C VAL A 155 -14.90 -0.02 8.87
N LYS A 156 -14.25 -1.10 8.44
CA LYS A 156 -14.34 -2.42 9.08
C LYS A 156 -13.82 -2.43 10.53
N ALA A 157 -12.98 -1.48 10.90
CA ALA A 157 -12.44 -1.38 12.25
C ALA A 157 -13.38 -0.63 13.22
N LEU A 158 -14.45 -0.01 12.71
CA LEU A 158 -15.42 0.72 13.54
C LEU A 158 -16.34 -0.24 14.29
N GLU A 159 -16.73 0.15 15.49
CA GLU A 159 -17.71 -0.58 16.30
C GLU A 159 -19.05 -0.65 15.56
N GLY A 160 -19.69 -1.81 15.59
CA GLY A 160 -20.99 -2.03 14.94
C GLY A 160 -20.92 -2.40 13.46
N VAL A 161 -19.74 -2.42 12.84
CA VAL A 161 -19.55 -2.82 11.44
C VAL A 161 -19.13 -4.29 11.36
N ALA A 162 -19.87 -5.10 10.60
CA ALA A 162 -19.54 -6.50 10.33
C ALA A 162 -18.62 -6.65 9.12
N ASP A 163 -18.88 -5.91 8.04
CA ASP A 163 -18.04 -5.84 6.83
C ASP A 163 -18.31 -4.53 6.08
N ALA A 164 -17.38 -4.05 5.26
CA ALA A 164 -17.55 -2.83 4.49
C ALA A 164 -16.70 -2.78 3.23
N VAL A 165 -17.15 -2.00 2.26
CA VAL A 165 -16.44 -1.66 1.03
C VAL A 165 -16.58 -0.17 0.77
N SER A 166 -15.46 0.55 0.62
CA SER A 166 -15.44 1.95 0.21
C SER A 166 -15.02 2.07 -1.26
N VAL A 167 -15.86 2.68 -2.07
CA VAL A 167 -15.65 2.88 -3.50
C VAL A 167 -15.33 4.34 -3.77
N THR A 168 -14.21 4.58 -4.44
CA THR A 168 -13.83 5.89 -4.96
C THR A 168 -14.52 6.12 -6.31
N ILE A 169 -15.23 7.23 -6.46
CA ILE A 169 -15.98 7.60 -7.66
C ILE A 169 -15.45 8.94 -8.17
N PRO A 170 -14.93 9.02 -9.41
CA PRO A 170 -14.51 10.28 -10.00
C PRO A 170 -15.64 11.32 -10.02
N ALA A 171 -15.35 12.55 -9.62
CA ALA A 171 -16.32 13.65 -9.58
C ALA A 171 -15.97 14.81 -10.54
N GLY A 172 -14.93 14.62 -11.37
CA GLY A 172 -14.43 15.63 -12.31
C GLY A 172 -13.36 16.54 -11.69
N GLY A 173 -12.57 17.21 -12.54
CA GLY A 173 -11.41 18.00 -12.07
C GLY A 173 -10.39 17.11 -11.35
N ASN A 174 -9.95 17.56 -10.18
CA ASN A 174 -9.07 16.78 -9.29
C ASN A 174 -9.84 16.17 -8.12
N SER A 175 -11.17 16.10 -8.21
CA SER A 175 -12.01 15.66 -7.11
C SER A 175 -12.56 14.26 -7.32
N HIS A 176 -12.85 13.59 -6.23
CA HIS A 176 -13.59 12.36 -6.15
C HIS A 176 -14.57 12.41 -4.98
N ARG A 177 -15.51 11.51 -5.00
CA ARG A 177 -16.44 11.25 -3.89
C ARG A 177 -16.32 9.79 -3.49
N ARG A 178 -16.77 9.49 -2.30
CA ARG A 178 -16.78 8.11 -1.80
C ARG A 178 -18.19 7.60 -1.61
N ARG A 179 -18.34 6.32 -1.85
CA ARG A 179 -19.52 5.58 -1.47
C ARG A 179 -19.12 4.40 -0.62
N VAL A 180 -19.61 4.39 0.61
CA VAL A 180 -19.34 3.32 1.57
C VAL A 180 -20.54 2.41 1.63
N TYR A 181 -20.34 1.14 1.31
CA TYR A 181 -21.29 0.07 1.56
C TYR A 181 -20.88 -0.66 2.84
N ALA A 182 -21.76 -0.73 3.83
CA ALA A 182 -21.46 -1.33 5.11
C ALA A 182 -22.55 -2.31 5.56
N ALA A 183 -22.11 -3.49 5.99
CA ALA A 183 -22.95 -4.45 6.70
C ALA A 183 -22.83 -4.22 8.20
N LEU A 184 -23.95 -4.16 8.89
CA LEU A 184 -23.98 -3.90 10.32
C LEU A 184 -23.91 -5.20 11.13
N MET A 185 -23.30 -5.12 12.31
CA MET A 185 -23.44 -6.17 13.32
C MET A 185 -24.87 -6.20 13.88
N PRO A 186 -25.36 -7.34 14.36
CA PRO A 186 -26.67 -7.42 15.02
C PRO A 186 -26.79 -6.38 16.14
N LYS A 187 -27.89 -5.61 16.14
CA LYS A 187 -28.20 -4.54 17.11
C LYS A 187 -27.33 -3.29 17.02
N ALA A 188 -26.48 -3.13 16.03
CA ALA A 188 -25.76 -1.87 15.83
C ALA A 188 -26.73 -0.75 15.42
N ASP A 189 -26.49 0.47 15.89
CA ASP A 189 -27.25 1.64 15.50
C ASP A 189 -26.69 2.22 14.18
N PRO A 190 -27.45 2.20 13.07
CA PRO A 190 -27.00 2.71 11.79
C PRO A 190 -26.56 4.20 11.85
N LYS A 191 -27.25 5.02 12.64
CA LYS A 191 -26.91 6.45 12.76
C LYS A 191 -25.58 6.68 13.47
N ALA A 192 -25.32 5.89 14.51
CA ALA A 192 -24.03 5.96 15.21
C ALA A 192 -22.87 5.50 14.31
N VAL A 193 -23.08 4.43 13.53
CA VAL A 193 -22.07 3.93 12.58
C VAL A 193 -21.85 4.94 11.44
N GLU A 194 -22.89 5.51 10.86
CA GLU A 194 -22.78 6.55 9.83
C GLU A 194 -21.98 7.77 10.35
N HIS A 195 -22.34 8.24 11.54
CA HIS A 195 -21.63 9.34 12.18
C HIS A 195 -20.14 9.02 12.39
N ALA A 196 -19.82 7.81 12.85
CA ALA A 196 -18.45 7.38 13.06
C ALA A 196 -17.65 7.31 11.73
N ILE A 197 -18.28 6.85 10.64
CA ILE A 197 -17.65 6.83 9.31
C ILE A 197 -17.34 8.26 8.84
N LEU A 198 -18.32 9.16 8.88
CA LEU A 198 -18.17 10.52 8.35
C LEU A 198 -17.17 11.39 9.13
N HIS A 199 -16.88 11.03 10.39
CA HIS A 199 -15.90 11.73 11.25
C HIS A 199 -14.58 10.96 11.43
N ASP A 200 -14.37 9.87 10.71
CA ASP A 200 -13.06 9.22 10.67
C ASP A 200 -12.12 9.99 9.74
N GLY A 201 -10.86 10.17 10.12
CA GLY A 201 -9.85 10.92 9.38
C GLY A 201 -9.60 10.44 7.93
N TYR A 202 -10.08 9.24 7.56
CA TYR A 202 -10.09 8.80 6.16
C TYR A 202 -11.19 9.44 5.31
N PHE A 203 -12.23 10.03 5.93
CA PHE A 203 -13.45 10.48 5.23
C PHE A 203 -13.77 11.96 5.44
N GLU A 204 -13.19 12.62 6.44
CA GLU A 204 -13.55 14.00 6.84
C GLU A 204 -13.36 15.05 5.74
N HIS A 205 -12.49 14.77 4.75
CA HIS A 205 -12.22 15.67 3.62
C HIS A 205 -12.92 15.25 2.31
N ASP A 206 -13.64 14.12 2.33
CA ASP A 206 -14.29 13.58 1.15
C ASP A 206 -15.82 13.74 1.21
N SER A 207 -16.44 14.03 0.07
CA SER A 207 -17.89 13.88 -0.07
C SER A 207 -18.24 12.39 -0.01
N THR A 208 -18.77 11.95 1.13
CA THR A 208 -19.03 10.52 1.41
C THR A 208 -20.51 10.24 1.55
N GLU A 209 -20.98 9.22 0.85
CA GLU A 209 -22.32 8.62 0.95
C GLU A 209 -22.21 7.26 1.62
N VAL A 210 -23.02 6.99 2.65
CA VAL A 210 -23.03 5.70 3.36
C VAL A 210 -24.32 4.95 3.03
N ILE A 211 -24.18 3.69 2.62
CA ILE A 211 -25.29 2.78 2.27
C ILE A 211 -25.14 1.51 3.10
N PHE A 212 -26.16 1.22 3.91
CA PHE A 212 -26.21 -0.03 4.65
C PHE A 212 -26.82 -1.14 3.81
N THR A 213 -26.14 -2.30 3.76
CA THR A 213 -26.59 -3.48 3.01
C THR A 213 -26.02 -4.76 3.64
N ASP A 214 -26.78 -5.83 3.62
CA ASP A 214 -26.33 -7.13 4.09
C ASP A 214 -25.55 -7.91 3.02
N ASP A 215 -25.66 -7.51 1.74
CA ASP A 215 -24.94 -8.12 0.63
C ASP A 215 -23.92 -7.16 0.02
N LEU A 216 -22.65 -7.45 0.28
CA LEU A 216 -21.52 -6.73 -0.26
C LEU A 216 -20.89 -7.43 -1.49
N SER A 217 -21.39 -8.58 -1.91
CA SER A 217 -20.78 -9.40 -2.97
C SER A 217 -20.65 -8.66 -4.30
N ALA A 218 -21.70 -7.88 -4.66
CA ALA A 218 -21.74 -7.07 -5.87
C ALA A 218 -20.66 -5.95 -5.90
N TYR A 219 -20.12 -5.59 -4.74
CA TYR A 219 -19.17 -4.47 -4.60
C TYR A 219 -17.74 -4.93 -4.31
N LYS A 220 -17.49 -6.25 -4.21
CA LYS A 220 -16.15 -6.82 -3.91
C LYS A 220 -15.28 -6.97 -5.17
N SER A 221 -15.14 -5.92 -5.96
CA SER A 221 -14.14 -5.86 -7.03
C SER A 221 -12.83 -5.31 -6.47
N HIS A 222 -11.68 -5.89 -6.87
CA HIS A 222 -10.36 -5.35 -6.52
C HIS A 222 -9.83 -4.35 -7.57
N ALA A 223 -10.63 -4.01 -8.56
CA ALA A 223 -10.26 -3.06 -9.59
C ALA A 223 -10.16 -1.64 -9.02
N HIS A 224 -9.14 -0.93 -9.40
CA HIS A 224 -8.95 0.49 -9.13
C HIS A 224 -8.22 1.13 -10.29
N GLY A 225 -8.35 2.45 -10.44
CA GLY A 225 -7.66 3.17 -11.49
C GLY A 225 -7.25 4.57 -11.06
N VAL A 226 -6.31 5.14 -11.81
CA VAL A 226 -5.94 6.55 -11.69
C VAL A 226 -5.57 7.09 -13.07
N LYS A 227 -5.96 8.32 -13.32
CA LYS A 227 -5.51 9.11 -14.46
C LYS A 227 -4.73 10.31 -13.96
N ILE A 228 -3.46 10.40 -14.35
CA ILE A 228 -2.55 11.48 -14.00
C ILE A 228 -2.25 12.25 -15.28
N VAL A 229 -2.54 13.53 -15.29
CA VAL A 229 -2.30 14.43 -16.43
C VAL A 229 -1.46 15.61 -15.96
N ARG A 230 -0.33 15.84 -16.62
CA ARG A 230 0.47 17.04 -16.43
C ARG A 230 0.45 17.89 -17.67
N GLU A 231 0.06 19.15 -17.50
CA GLU A 231 0.09 20.17 -18.53
C GLU A 231 1.08 21.27 -18.14
N GLY A 232 1.92 21.68 -19.06
CA GLY A 232 2.96 22.65 -18.77
C GLY A 232 3.88 22.94 -19.92
N TYR A 233 5.06 23.47 -19.58
CA TYR A 233 6.07 23.91 -20.54
C TYR A 233 7.43 23.30 -20.18
N ALA A 234 8.22 22.96 -21.20
CA ALA A 234 9.63 22.65 -21.10
C ALA A 234 10.42 23.63 -21.96
N LEU A 235 11.46 24.24 -21.37
CA LEU A 235 12.37 25.18 -22.06
C LEU A 235 11.67 26.38 -22.73
N GLY A 236 10.50 26.79 -22.21
CA GLY A 236 9.74 27.92 -22.78
C GLY A 236 8.97 27.61 -24.06
N GLU A 237 9.04 26.41 -24.58
CA GLU A 237 8.28 25.94 -25.73
C GLU A 237 6.78 25.80 -25.42
N GLY A 238 5.96 25.75 -26.44
CA GLY A 238 4.50 25.75 -26.33
C GLY A 238 3.93 24.73 -25.36
N LYS A 239 2.70 24.92 -24.91
CA LYS A 239 2.00 24.08 -23.95
C LYS A 239 2.04 22.59 -24.37
N GLN A 240 2.55 21.76 -23.49
CA GLN A 240 2.67 20.31 -23.69
C GLN A 240 1.79 19.58 -22.67
N ARG A 241 1.44 18.34 -22.98
CA ARG A 241 0.60 17.50 -22.14
C ARG A 241 1.18 16.09 -22.08
N LEU A 242 1.43 15.62 -20.87
CA LEU A 242 1.77 14.24 -20.57
C LEU A 242 0.61 13.60 -19.83
N ALA A 243 0.29 12.35 -20.15
CA ALA A 243 -0.78 11.62 -19.48
C ALA A 243 -0.34 10.19 -19.19
N PHE A 244 -0.72 9.72 -18.02
CA PHE A 244 -0.59 8.33 -17.60
C PHE A 244 -1.94 7.86 -17.06
N GLU A 245 -2.32 6.64 -17.43
CA GLU A 245 -3.56 6.02 -16.95
C GLU A 245 -3.28 4.57 -16.58
N MET A 246 -3.81 4.12 -15.47
CA MET A 246 -3.76 2.71 -15.08
C MET A 246 -5.10 2.23 -14.58
N SER A 247 -5.38 0.95 -14.87
CA SER A 247 -6.46 0.16 -14.29
C SER A 247 -5.86 -1.14 -13.77
N ILE A 248 -6.00 -1.40 -12.48
CA ILE A 248 -5.23 -2.42 -11.76
C ILE A 248 -6.12 -3.29 -10.87
N ASN A 249 -5.65 -4.51 -10.61
CA ASN A 249 -6.04 -5.24 -9.41
C ASN A 249 -5.21 -4.70 -8.25
N ASN A 250 -5.84 -3.88 -7.39
CA ASN A 250 -5.15 -3.13 -6.34
C ASN A 250 -4.25 -4.01 -5.45
N PRO A 251 -4.73 -5.09 -4.77
CA PRO A 251 -3.86 -5.86 -3.90
C PRO A 251 -2.71 -6.56 -4.64
N ALA A 252 -2.91 -6.99 -5.88
CA ALA A 252 -1.89 -7.69 -6.64
C ALA A 252 -0.75 -6.74 -7.06
N VAL A 253 -1.08 -5.57 -7.60
CA VAL A 253 -0.09 -4.58 -8.04
C VAL A 253 0.65 -3.98 -6.83
N THR A 254 -0.06 -3.66 -5.74
CA THR A 254 0.58 -3.21 -4.49
C THR A 254 1.59 -4.23 -3.98
N ALA A 255 1.21 -5.50 -3.92
CA ALA A 255 2.09 -6.56 -3.45
C ALA A 255 3.34 -6.72 -4.33
N GLN A 256 3.19 -6.63 -5.65
CA GLN A 256 4.30 -6.69 -6.60
C GLN A 256 5.27 -5.51 -6.42
N ILE A 257 4.74 -4.30 -6.24
CA ILE A 257 5.53 -3.11 -5.99
C ILE A 257 6.31 -3.24 -4.67
N MET A 258 5.64 -3.67 -3.59
CA MET A 258 6.30 -3.89 -2.29
C MET A 258 7.42 -4.93 -2.40
N THR A 259 7.20 -6.02 -3.13
CA THR A 259 8.22 -7.06 -3.34
C THR A 259 9.44 -6.48 -4.08
N ALA A 260 9.23 -5.70 -5.13
CA ALA A 260 10.29 -5.00 -5.86
C ALA A 260 11.02 -3.97 -4.98
N ALA A 261 10.27 -3.20 -4.18
CA ALA A 261 10.83 -2.20 -3.28
C ALA A 261 11.67 -2.84 -2.16
N LEU A 262 11.24 -3.98 -1.59
CA LEU A 262 12.04 -4.72 -0.60
C LEU A 262 13.35 -5.24 -1.24
N ARG A 263 13.27 -5.78 -2.46
CA ARG A 263 14.46 -6.22 -3.21
C ARG A 263 15.49 -5.11 -3.33
N ALA A 264 15.06 -3.95 -3.81
CA ALA A 264 15.92 -2.78 -3.96
C ALA A 264 16.42 -2.28 -2.59
N GLY A 265 15.60 -2.37 -1.56
CA GLY A 265 15.91 -1.99 -0.19
C GLY A 265 17.08 -2.78 0.41
N PHE A 266 17.26 -4.07 0.06
CA PHE A 266 18.39 -4.87 0.55
C PHE A 266 19.77 -4.34 0.14
N ALA A 267 19.85 -3.55 -0.93
CA ALA A 267 21.10 -2.94 -1.39
C ALA A 267 21.32 -1.52 -0.84
N ARG A 268 20.35 -0.96 -0.11
CA ARG A 268 20.43 0.39 0.44
C ARG A 268 21.19 0.42 1.77
N ARG A 269 21.78 1.58 2.04
CA ARG A 269 22.35 1.89 3.37
C ARG A 269 21.22 1.96 4.40
N PRO A 270 21.52 1.80 5.71
CA PRO A 270 20.52 1.99 6.74
C PRO A 270 19.78 3.33 6.60
N GLY A 271 18.45 3.29 6.73
CA GLY A 271 17.60 4.46 6.58
C GLY A 271 16.20 4.12 6.06
N CYS A 272 15.35 5.12 5.91
CA CYS A 272 13.99 4.95 5.36
C CYS A 272 13.84 5.70 4.03
N TYR A 273 13.28 5.02 3.06
CA TYR A 273 13.16 5.43 1.66
C TYR A 273 11.69 5.42 1.21
N LEU A 274 11.39 6.24 0.20
CA LEU A 274 10.14 6.21 -0.56
C LEU A 274 10.39 5.60 -1.95
N LEU A 275 9.37 5.04 -2.56
CA LEU A 275 9.50 4.39 -3.88
C LEU A 275 10.13 5.29 -4.97
N PRO A 276 9.82 6.60 -5.08
CA PRO A 276 10.44 7.48 -6.07
C PRO A 276 11.96 7.66 -5.93
N GLU A 277 12.56 7.23 -4.82
CA GLU A 277 14.02 7.32 -4.60
C GLU A 277 14.79 6.14 -5.20
N PHE A 278 14.08 5.18 -5.82
CA PHE A 278 14.68 4.05 -6.50
C PHE A 278 14.59 4.22 -8.01
N SER A 279 15.66 3.83 -8.71
CA SER A 279 15.60 3.73 -10.16
C SER A 279 14.77 2.51 -10.59
N PRO A 280 14.17 2.54 -11.79
CA PRO A 280 13.50 1.36 -12.35
C PRO A 280 14.41 0.12 -12.39
N ALA A 281 15.73 0.29 -12.65
CA ALA A 281 16.69 -0.80 -12.68
C ALA A 281 16.83 -1.50 -11.31
N GLU A 282 16.88 -0.72 -10.21
CA GLU A 282 16.94 -1.28 -8.86
C GLU A 282 15.67 -2.06 -8.51
N LEU A 283 14.50 -1.51 -8.85
CA LEU A 283 13.21 -2.14 -8.59
C LEU A 283 13.00 -3.41 -9.42
N PHE A 284 13.48 -3.42 -10.67
CA PHE A 284 13.36 -4.57 -11.56
C PHE A 284 14.29 -5.71 -11.17
N GLY A 285 15.45 -5.40 -10.56
CA GLY A 285 16.42 -6.38 -10.05
C GLY A 285 17.14 -7.19 -11.14
N LYS A 286 16.98 -6.82 -12.39
CA LYS A 286 17.61 -7.43 -13.58
C LYS A 286 18.05 -6.31 -14.53
N GLU A 287 18.91 -6.64 -15.48
CA GLU A 287 19.26 -5.71 -16.56
C GLU A 287 18.01 -5.29 -17.34
N LEU A 288 17.87 -4.00 -17.60
CA LEU A 288 16.72 -3.42 -18.32
C LEU A 288 16.71 -3.74 -19.81
N GLY A 289 17.66 -4.50 -20.33
CA GLY A 289 17.83 -4.78 -21.76
C GLY A 289 16.63 -5.40 -22.46
N GLY A 290 15.67 -5.96 -21.72
CA GLY A 290 14.40 -6.44 -22.27
C GLY A 290 13.24 -5.45 -22.14
N VAL A 291 13.48 -4.26 -21.56
CA VAL A 291 12.47 -3.22 -21.32
C VAL A 291 12.73 -1.99 -22.20
N LEU A 292 13.95 -1.83 -22.67
CA LEU A 292 14.40 -0.82 -23.64
C LEU A 292 14.54 -1.47 -25.00
#